data_9a211f498f67db63e7821139b14a730d
#
_entry.id   9a211f498f67db63e7821139b14a730d
#
_cell.length_a   1.000
_cell.length_b   1.000
_cell.length_c   1.000
_cell.angle_alpha   90.00
_cell.angle_beta   90.00
_cell.angle_gamma   90.00
#
_symmetry.space_group_name_H-M   'P 1'
#
loop_
_entity.id
_entity.type
_entity.pdbx_description
1 polymer ?
#
loop_
_entity_poly.entity_id
_entity_poly.type
_entity_poly.pdbx_seq_one_letter_code
_entity_poly.pdbx_strand_id
1 'polypeptide(L)'
;MKRFLATVLTVILTIMLVVGAAAGFILYRKYKPSKEHVDQKEWYQASGDETAVFFNSERVEGVQGRYIDGQTYLPLDWVNKAVNEKFYWDEENSQLIYTLPDQIVYANAETVGNSGKPLLEQQDGTVWLLTSLVTAYTNVRIETFDTDSVRRVFVDTSWDPQQLADVKKNSALRVRGGVKSAVITEVPADSEVIVLEQLENWSRVLKAKKLSYH
;
A
#
# COMPACT_ATOMS: atom_id res chain seq x y z
N MET A 1 34.85 62.09 -10.67
CA MET A 1 34.91 60.73 -11.26
C MET A 1 34.81 59.61 -10.23
N LYS A 2 35.66 59.51 -9.18
CA LYS A 2 35.65 58.38 -8.21
C LYS A 2 34.29 58.16 -7.50
N ARG A 3 33.62 59.23 -7.06
CA ARG A 3 32.29 59.12 -6.39
C ARG A 3 31.18 58.64 -7.33
N PHE A 4 31.17 59.09 -8.58
CA PHE A 4 30.21 58.63 -9.59
C PHE A 4 30.40 57.16 -9.91
N LEU A 5 31.64 56.71 -10.07
CA LEU A 5 31.95 55.29 -10.30
C LEU A 5 31.51 54.39 -9.13
N ALA A 6 31.74 54.86 -7.89
CA ALA A 6 31.31 54.15 -6.69
C ALA A 6 29.77 54.03 -6.62
N THR A 7 29.04 55.11 -6.95
CA THR A 7 27.55 55.06 -6.98
C THR A 7 27.03 54.10 -8.03
N VAL A 8 27.59 54.13 -9.25
CA VAL A 8 27.21 53.20 -10.33
C VAL A 8 27.48 51.76 -9.93
N LEU A 9 28.65 51.48 -9.33
CA LEU A 9 29.00 50.13 -8.84
C LEU A 9 28.03 49.65 -7.75
N THR A 10 27.66 50.52 -6.80
CA THR A 10 26.69 50.18 -5.75
C THR A 10 25.33 49.86 -6.34
N VAL A 11 24.84 50.64 -7.31
CA VAL A 11 23.55 50.37 -7.99
C VAL A 11 23.58 49.03 -8.71
N ILE A 12 24.68 48.74 -9.45
CA ILE A 12 24.81 47.45 -10.14
C ILE A 12 24.80 46.27 -9.14
N LEU A 13 25.55 46.41 -8.03
CA LEU A 13 25.58 45.37 -6.99
C LEU A 13 24.24 45.18 -6.35
N THR A 14 23.49 46.24 -6.07
CA THR A 14 22.14 46.16 -5.53
C THR A 14 21.18 45.45 -6.49
N ILE A 15 21.24 45.77 -7.78
CA ILE A 15 20.41 45.09 -8.80
C ILE A 15 20.73 43.60 -8.87
N MET A 16 22.03 43.23 -8.88
CA MET A 16 22.44 41.83 -8.89
C MET A 16 21.96 41.07 -7.65
N LEU A 17 22.00 41.73 -6.49
CA LEU A 17 21.52 41.12 -5.24
C LEU A 17 20.00 40.88 -5.26
N VAL A 18 19.23 41.86 -5.76
CA VAL A 18 17.76 41.74 -5.91
C VAL A 18 17.40 40.64 -6.92
N VAL A 19 18.06 40.60 -8.07
CA VAL A 19 17.84 39.57 -9.09
C VAL A 19 18.22 38.17 -8.56
N GLY A 20 19.37 38.07 -7.86
CA GLY A 20 19.81 36.84 -7.23
C GLY A 20 18.83 36.33 -6.16
N ALA A 21 18.31 37.24 -5.31
CA ALA A 21 17.31 36.90 -4.31
C ALA A 21 15.98 36.43 -4.94
N ALA A 22 15.53 37.13 -5.99
CA ALA A 22 14.32 36.77 -6.72
C ALA A 22 14.48 35.41 -7.40
N ALA A 23 15.59 35.14 -8.07
CA ALA A 23 15.88 33.85 -8.68
C ALA A 23 15.96 32.72 -7.63
N GLY A 24 16.65 32.97 -6.52
CA GLY A 24 16.74 32.06 -5.38
C GLY A 24 15.35 31.72 -4.79
N PHE A 25 14.49 32.74 -4.64
CA PHE A 25 13.12 32.55 -4.15
C PHE A 25 12.27 31.70 -5.11
N ILE A 26 12.38 31.95 -6.43
CA ILE A 26 11.67 31.15 -7.44
C ILE A 26 12.12 29.70 -7.41
N LEU A 27 13.43 29.44 -7.35
CA LEU A 27 13.98 28.09 -7.24
C LEU A 27 13.54 27.42 -5.95
N TYR A 28 13.61 28.13 -4.82
CA TYR A 28 13.13 27.60 -3.55
C TYR A 28 11.66 27.19 -3.63
N ARG A 29 10.78 28.05 -4.16
CA ARG A 29 9.35 27.70 -4.35
C ARG A 29 9.17 26.50 -5.28
N LYS A 30 9.97 26.39 -6.34
CA LYS A 30 9.90 25.30 -7.30
C LYS A 30 10.28 23.96 -6.66
N TYR A 31 11.32 23.93 -5.84
CA TYR A 31 11.89 22.70 -5.28
C TYR A 31 11.50 22.40 -3.83
N LYS A 32 10.85 23.33 -3.15
CA LYS A 32 10.33 23.08 -1.79
C LYS A 32 9.34 21.93 -1.81
N PRO A 33 9.58 20.82 -1.07
CA PRO A 33 8.67 19.68 -1.02
C PRO A 33 7.29 20.05 -0.48
N SER A 34 6.24 19.43 -1.03
CA SER A 34 4.91 19.51 -0.45
C SER A 34 4.91 18.78 0.90
N LYS A 35 4.22 19.37 1.88
CA LYS A 35 3.92 18.78 3.18
C LYS A 35 2.44 18.38 3.28
N GLU A 36 1.71 18.50 2.20
CA GLU A 36 0.31 18.08 2.13
C GLU A 36 0.23 16.57 2.22
N HIS A 37 -0.59 16.07 3.13
CA HIS A 37 -0.86 14.65 3.31
C HIS A 37 -2.22 14.31 2.71
N VAL A 38 -2.31 13.15 2.09
CA VAL A 38 -3.61 12.59 1.68
C VAL A 38 -4.34 12.05 2.91
N ASP A 39 -5.67 12.11 2.88
CA ASP A 39 -6.46 11.29 3.79
C ASP A 39 -6.31 9.82 3.38
N GLN A 40 -5.71 9.01 4.24
CA GLN A 40 -5.43 7.61 3.94
C GLN A 40 -6.70 6.79 3.78
N LYS A 41 -7.77 7.11 4.53
CA LYS A 41 -9.06 6.41 4.41
C LYS A 41 -9.69 6.64 3.05
N GLU A 42 -9.66 7.88 2.59
CA GLU A 42 -10.13 8.25 1.25
C GLU A 42 -9.23 7.66 0.17
N TRP A 43 -7.91 7.76 0.33
CA TRP A 43 -6.92 7.24 -0.62
C TRP A 43 -7.02 5.72 -0.80
N TYR A 44 -7.13 4.98 0.29
CA TYR A 44 -7.27 3.53 0.26
C TYR A 44 -8.73 3.06 0.18
N GLN A 45 -9.71 3.96 0.27
CA GLN A 45 -11.16 3.66 0.28
C GLN A 45 -11.49 2.54 1.28
N ALA A 46 -10.89 2.58 2.45
CA ALA A 46 -11.09 1.59 3.50
C ALA A 46 -11.06 2.29 4.86
N SER A 47 -11.98 1.91 5.74
CA SER A 47 -12.14 2.49 7.07
C SER A 47 -12.70 1.47 8.06
N GLY A 48 -12.47 1.65 9.34
CA GLY A 48 -12.98 0.75 10.36
C GLY A 48 -12.46 -0.67 10.20
N ASP A 49 -13.34 -1.62 9.97
CA ASP A 49 -13.00 -3.04 9.77
C ASP A 49 -12.69 -3.39 8.31
N GLU A 50 -12.78 -2.42 7.41
CA GLU A 50 -12.42 -2.63 6.01
C GLU A 50 -10.89 -2.70 5.84
N THR A 51 -10.49 -3.49 4.86
CA THR A 51 -9.09 -3.69 4.49
C THR A 51 -8.91 -3.41 3.01
N ALA A 52 -8.02 -2.50 2.63
CA ALA A 52 -7.71 -2.24 1.23
C ALA A 52 -6.99 -3.45 0.61
N VAL A 53 -7.51 -3.95 -0.51
CA VAL A 53 -6.99 -5.13 -1.19
C VAL A 53 -6.02 -4.70 -2.30
N PHE A 54 -4.84 -5.32 -2.31
CA PHE A 54 -3.85 -5.21 -3.37
C PHE A 54 -3.62 -6.58 -4.00
N PHE A 55 -3.62 -6.63 -5.32
CA PHE A 55 -3.37 -7.83 -6.08
C PHE A 55 -2.17 -7.61 -6.99
N ASN A 56 -1.13 -8.43 -6.86
CA ASN A 56 0.14 -8.26 -7.57
C ASN A 56 0.67 -6.82 -7.48
N SER A 57 0.67 -6.27 -6.28
CA SER A 57 1.14 -4.91 -5.97
C SER A 57 0.29 -3.76 -6.52
N GLU A 58 -0.85 -4.03 -7.13
CA GLU A 58 -1.79 -3.02 -7.59
C GLU A 58 -3.06 -3.03 -6.73
N ARG A 59 -3.56 -1.83 -6.42
CA ARG A 59 -4.78 -1.72 -5.64
C ARG A 59 -5.98 -2.20 -6.47
N VAL A 60 -6.82 -3.02 -5.85
CA VAL A 60 -8.08 -3.48 -6.45
C VAL A 60 -9.17 -2.47 -6.12
N GLU A 61 -9.67 -1.77 -7.12
CA GLU A 61 -10.74 -0.80 -6.93
C GLU A 61 -12.09 -1.51 -6.72
N GLY A 62 -12.90 -0.97 -5.80
CA GLY A 62 -14.24 -1.48 -5.50
C GLY A 62 -14.27 -2.81 -4.74
N VAL A 63 -13.12 -3.30 -4.30
CA VAL A 63 -13.01 -4.50 -3.46
C VAL A 63 -12.33 -4.14 -2.14
N GLN A 64 -12.98 -4.47 -1.04
CA GLN A 64 -12.39 -4.40 0.29
C GLN A 64 -12.35 -5.81 0.88
N GLY A 65 -11.35 -6.09 1.70
CA GLY A 65 -11.36 -7.18 2.66
C GLY A 65 -11.99 -6.73 3.97
N ARG A 66 -12.19 -7.65 4.90
CA ARG A 66 -12.66 -7.36 6.26
C ARG A 66 -11.66 -7.82 7.30
N TYR A 67 -11.60 -7.08 8.40
CA TYR A 67 -10.79 -7.44 9.56
C TYR A 67 -11.72 -7.75 10.72
N ILE A 68 -11.84 -9.03 11.06
CA ILE A 68 -12.75 -9.52 12.09
C ILE A 68 -11.93 -10.30 13.11
N ASP A 69 -12.01 -9.94 14.37
CA ASP A 69 -11.38 -10.64 15.49
C ASP A 69 -9.88 -10.94 15.32
N GLY A 70 -9.15 -9.97 14.76
CA GLY A 70 -7.71 -10.12 14.56
C GLY A 70 -7.30 -10.83 13.27
N GLN A 71 -8.26 -11.17 12.40
CA GLN A 71 -8.02 -11.88 11.14
C GLN A 71 -8.54 -11.10 9.94
N THR A 72 -7.89 -11.27 8.81
CA THR A 72 -8.30 -10.68 7.54
C THR A 72 -9.07 -11.71 6.71
N TYR A 73 -10.20 -11.27 6.17
CA TYR A 73 -11.06 -12.03 5.28
C TYR A 73 -11.18 -11.34 3.94
N LEU A 74 -11.29 -12.13 2.87
CA LEU A 74 -11.47 -11.67 1.50
C LEU A 74 -12.82 -12.12 0.94
N PRO A 75 -13.50 -11.32 0.11
CA PRO A 75 -14.78 -11.72 -0.45
C PRO A 75 -14.60 -12.88 -1.44
N LEU A 76 -15.43 -13.93 -1.27
CA LEU A 76 -15.39 -15.15 -2.09
C LEU A 76 -15.46 -14.86 -3.59
N ASP A 77 -16.35 -13.98 -4.01
CA ASP A 77 -16.55 -13.66 -5.42
C ASP A 77 -15.27 -13.07 -6.04
N TRP A 78 -14.57 -12.23 -5.29
CA TRP A 78 -13.31 -11.69 -5.76
C TRP A 78 -12.21 -12.76 -5.79
N VAL A 79 -12.13 -13.61 -4.77
CA VAL A 79 -11.15 -14.71 -4.73
C VAL A 79 -11.36 -15.64 -5.90
N ASN A 80 -12.60 -16.03 -6.20
CA ASN A 80 -12.92 -16.86 -7.36
C ASN A 80 -12.53 -16.19 -8.68
N LYS A 81 -12.79 -14.91 -8.82
CA LYS A 81 -12.50 -14.20 -10.07
C LYS A 81 -11.01 -13.95 -10.31
N ALA A 82 -10.26 -13.60 -9.25
CA ALA A 82 -8.91 -13.09 -9.37
C ALA A 82 -7.82 -14.11 -9.00
N VAL A 83 -8.13 -15.03 -8.09
CA VAL A 83 -7.14 -15.94 -7.52
C VAL A 83 -7.35 -17.38 -7.99
N ASN A 84 -8.52 -17.94 -7.75
CA ASN A 84 -8.82 -19.34 -8.07
C ASN A 84 -10.33 -19.60 -8.09
N GLU A 85 -10.87 -19.99 -9.24
CA GLU A 85 -12.29 -20.23 -9.48
C GLU A 85 -12.87 -21.54 -8.86
N LYS A 86 -12.09 -22.25 -8.06
CA LYS A 86 -12.49 -23.55 -7.49
C LYS A 86 -13.20 -23.46 -6.14
N PHE A 87 -13.38 -22.28 -5.59
CA PHE A 87 -14.16 -22.09 -4.39
C PHE A 87 -15.65 -21.96 -4.76
N TYR A 88 -16.42 -23.01 -4.55
CA TYR A 88 -17.85 -23.02 -4.84
C TYR A 88 -18.65 -22.79 -3.56
N TRP A 89 -19.64 -21.91 -3.60
CA TRP A 89 -20.57 -21.66 -2.52
C TRP A 89 -21.91 -22.36 -2.80
N ASP A 90 -22.30 -23.27 -1.94
CA ASP A 90 -23.60 -23.93 -1.93
C ASP A 90 -24.54 -23.14 -1.01
N GLU A 91 -25.42 -22.33 -1.62
CA GLU A 91 -26.33 -21.46 -0.88
C GLU A 91 -27.39 -22.27 -0.10
N GLU A 92 -27.85 -23.42 -0.63
CA GLU A 92 -28.89 -24.25 0.00
C GLU A 92 -28.39 -24.83 1.31
N ASN A 93 -27.14 -25.27 1.36
CA ASN A 93 -26.51 -25.86 2.52
C ASN A 93 -25.63 -24.88 3.32
N SER A 94 -25.54 -23.64 2.88
CA SER A 94 -24.62 -22.60 3.48
C SER A 94 -23.22 -23.16 3.67
N GLN A 95 -22.67 -23.75 2.62
CA GLN A 95 -21.42 -24.49 2.67
C GLN A 95 -20.48 -24.12 1.52
N LEU A 96 -19.22 -23.90 1.87
CA LEU A 96 -18.13 -23.78 0.91
C LEU A 96 -17.68 -25.18 0.50
N ILE A 97 -17.51 -25.38 -0.80
CA ILE A 97 -17.00 -26.61 -1.39
C ILE A 97 -15.76 -26.27 -2.19
N TYR A 98 -14.65 -26.94 -1.90
CA TYR A 98 -13.42 -26.82 -2.66
C TYR A 98 -12.94 -28.19 -3.11
N THR A 99 -12.78 -28.35 -4.44
CA THR A 99 -12.38 -29.62 -5.05
C THR A 99 -10.88 -29.66 -5.26
N LEU A 100 -10.20 -30.57 -4.58
CA LEU A 100 -8.82 -30.96 -4.81
C LEU A 100 -8.77 -32.19 -5.75
N PRO A 101 -7.61 -32.53 -6.32
CA PRO A 101 -7.47 -33.70 -7.18
C PRO A 101 -7.83 -35.04 -6.53
N ASP A 102 -7.65 -35.15 -5.21
CA ASP A 102 -7.78 -36.37 -4.44
C ASP A 102 -8.88 -36.31 -3.36
N GLN A 103 -9.46 -35.14 -3.12
CA GLN A 103 -10.51 -34.96 -2.11
C GLN A 103 -11.38 -33.74 -2.37
N ILE A 104 -12.55 -33.73 -1.74
CA ILE A 104 -13.42 -32.57 -1.67
C ILE A 104 -13.39 -32.04 -0.23
N VAL A 105 -13.15 -30.75 -0.09
CA VAL A 105 -13.11 -30.06 1.20
C VAL A 105 -14.43 -29.30 1.37
N TYR A 106 -15.03 -29.45 2.53
CA TYR A 106 -16.25 -28.74 2.91
C TYR A 106 -15.96 -27.83 4.11
N ALA A 107 -16.46 -26.62 4.08
CA ALA A 107 -16.38 -25.69 5.20
C ALA A 107 -17.69 -24.90 5.34
N ASN A 108 -18.10 -24.63 6.55
CA ASN A 108 -19.23 -23.78 6.90
C ASN A 108 -18.83 -22.78 7.99
N ALA A 109 -19.76 -21.96 8.46
CA ALA A 109 -19.49 -20.93 9.47
C ALA A 109 -18.98 -21.51 10.82
N GLU A 110 -19.21 -22.79 11.11
CA GLU A 110 -18.73 -23.46 12.32
C GLU A 110 -17.34 -24.07 12.14
N THR A 111 -16.85 -24.15 10.91
CA THR A 111 -15.54 -24.71 10.60
C THR A 111 -14.46 -23.71 10.99
N VAL A 112 -13.59 -24.10 11.93
CA VAL A 112 -12.50 -23.26 12.42
C VAL A 112 -11.18 -23.66 11.82
N GLY A 113 -10.32 -22.68 11.57
CA GLY A 113 -8.95 -22.88 11.10
C GLY A 113 -7.98 -23.15 12.27
N ASN A 114 -6.69 -23.28 11.92
CA ASN A 114 -5.61 -23.47 12.91
C ASN A 114 -5.49 -22.32 13.91
N SER A 115 -5.97 -21.13 13.56
CA SER A 115 -6.02 -19.95 14.45
C SER A 115 -7.17 -20.01 15.47
N GLY A 116 -8.02 -21.03 15.43
CA GLY A 116 -9.25 -21.11 16.23
C GLY A 116 -10.36 -20.12 15.79
N LYS A 117 -10.19 -19.50 14.61
CA LYS A 117 -11.16 -18.57 14.03
C LYS A 117 -11.93 -19.23 12.90
N PRO A 118 -13.20 -18.82 12.63
CA PRO A 118 -13.98 -19.33 11.50
C PRO A 118 -13.22 -19.24 10.18
N LEU A 119 -13.29 -20.27 9.36
CA LEU A 119 -12.67 -20.28 8.03
C LEU A 119 -13.43 -19.39 7.05
N LEU A 120 -14.70 -19.15 7.32
CA LEU A 120 -15.54 -18.26 6.54
C LEU A 120 -16.54 -17.53 7.45
N GLU A 121 -16.95 -16.37 6.99
CA GLU A 121 -17.99 -15.54 7.59
C GLU A 121 -19.02 -15.20 6.52
N GLN A 122 -20.28 -15.13 6.89
CA GLN A 122 -21.35 -14.69 5.99
C GLN A 122 -22.02 -13.47 6.58
N GLN A 123 -21.95 -12.34 5.85
CA GLN A 123 -22.56 -11.10 6.29
C GLN A 123 -23.06 -10.31 5.08
N ASP A 124 -24.27 -9.74 5.20
CA ASP A 124 -24.91 -8.89 4.18
C ASP A 124 -24.96 -9.53 2.79
N GLY A 125 -25.18 -10.87 2.72
CA GLY A 125 -25.22 -11.62 1.48
C GLY A 125 -23.85 -11.91 0.85
N THR A 126 -22.77 -11.50 1.50
CA THR A 126 -21.40 -11.77 1.05
C THR A 126 -20.77 -12.86 1.91
N VAL A 127 -20.12 -13.80 1.25
CA VAL A 127 -19.29 -14.83 1.90
C VAL A 127 -17.85 -14.33 1.92
N TRP A 128 -17.26 -14.34 3.11
CA TRP A 128 -15.91 -13.88 3.37
C TRP A 128 -15.01 -15.06 3.73
N LEU A 129 -13.91 -15.23 3.02
CA LEU A 129 -12.95 -16.31 3.25
C LEU A 129 -11.76 -15.82 4.07
N LEU A 130 -11.44 -16.54 5.13
CA LEU A 130 -10.23 -16.30 5.92
C LEU A 130 -8.98 -16.41 5.02
N THR A 131 -8.08 -15.45 5.08
CA THR A 131 -6.86 -15.43 4.24
C THR A 131 -6.03 -16.69 4.34
N SER A 132 -5.96 -17.33 5.52
CA SER A 132 -5.27 -18.61 5.70
C SER A 132 -5.95 -19.77 4.95
N LEU A 133 -7.27 -19.76 4.78
CA LEU A 133 -7.99 -20.72 3.93
C LEU A 133 -7.60 -20.54 2.46
N VAL A 134 -7.59 -19.30 2.00
CA VAL A 134 -7.19 -18.99 0.61
C VAL A 134 -5.77 -19.46 0.36
N THR A 135 -4.83 -19.14 1.26
CA THR A 135 -3.42 -19.57 1.13
C THR A 135 -3.25 -21.08 1.17
N ALA A 136 -4.06 -21.80 1.97
CA ALA A 136 -3.95 -23.26 2.09
C ALA A 136 -4.31 -24.00 0.80
N TYR A 137 -5.21 -23.43 -0.01
CA TYR A 137 -5.73 -24.09 -1.22
C TYR A 137 -5.34 -23.40 -2.53
N THR A 138 -4.55 -22.34 -2.45
CA THR A 138 -4.07 -21.64 -3.64
C THR A 138 -2.57 -21.39 -3.56
N ASN A 139 -1.94 -21.15 -4.70
CA ASN A 139 -0.52 -20.81 -4.74
C ASN A 139 -0.32 -19.29 -4.69
N VAL A 140 -0.83 -18.64 -3.64
CA VAL A 140 -0.67 -17.20 -3.44
C VAL A 140 0.05 -16.92 -2.12
N ARG A 141 0.80 -15.82 -2.08
CA ARG A 141 1.30 -15.22 -0.86
C ARG A 141 0.34 -14.13 -0.42
N ILE A 142 -0.10 -14.19 0.82
CA ILE A 142 -0.96 -13.15 1.41
C ILE A 142 -0.26 -12.53 2.62
N GLU A 143 -0.13 -11.21 2.59
CA GLU A 143 0.45 -10.44 3.69
C GLU A 143 -0.51 -9.34 4.11
N THR A 144 -0.76 -9.22 5.41
CA THR A 144 -1.61 -8.16 5.96
C THR A 144 -0.74 -7.15 6.72
N PHE A 145 -0.96 -5.87 6.44
CA PHE A 145 -0.31 -4.76 7.10
C PHE A 145 -1.36 -3.98 7.89
N ASP A 146 -1.20 -3.98 9.20
CA ASP A 146 -2.00 -3.19 10.13
C ASP A 146 -1.12 -2.06 10.68
N THR A 147 -0.85 -1.08 9.83
CA THR A 147 -0.08 0.11 10.19
C THR A 147 -0.81 1.35 9.74
N ASP A 148 -0.70 2.40 10.53
CA ASP A 148 -1.37 3.67 10.30
C ASP A 148 -2.89 3.58 10.50
N SER A 149 -3.65 4.39 9.82
CA SER A 149 -5.10 4.49 9.96
C SER A 149 -5.90 3.53 9.07
N VAL A 150 -5.23 2.74 8.23
CA VAL A 150 -5.87 1.85 7.24
C VAL A 150 -5.14 0.52 7.14
N ARG A 151 -5.91 -0.58 7.22
CA ARG A 151 -5.40 -1.93 6.97
C ARG A 151 -5.29 -2.21 5.49
N ARG A 152 -4.28 -2.97 5.13
CA ARG A 152 -3.99 -3.36 3.74
C ARG A 152 -3.65 -4.83 3.68
N VAL A 153 -4.19 -5.54 2.70
CA VAL A 153 -3.86 -6.93 2.40
C VAL A 153 -3.29 -7.02 0.99
N PHE A 154 -2.15 -7.65 0.87
CA PHE A 154 -1.47 -7.91 -0.39
C PHE A 154 -1.62 -9.38 -0.74
N VAL A 155 -2.11 -9.66 -1.93
CA VAL A 155 -2.31 -11.00 -2.49
C VAL A 155 -1.45 -11.09 -3.74
N ASP A 156 -0.40 -11.86 -3.70
CA ASP A 156 0.55 -12.00 -4.81
C ASP A 156 0.53 -13.43 -5.35
N THR A 157 0.33 -13.57 -6.65
CA THR A 157 0.37 -14.85 -7.38
C THR A 157 1.79 -15.22 -7.83
N SER A 158 2.71 -14.24 -7.87
CA SER A 158 4.12 -14.46 -8.19
C SER A 158 4.93 -14.73 -6.94
N TRP A 159 5.81 -15.72 -7.03
CA TRP A 159 6.81 -16.07 -6.01
C TRP A 159 8.21 -15.58 -6.40
N ASP A 160 8.29 -14.67 -7.36
CA ASP A 160 9.56 -14.07 -7.76
C ASP A 160 10.22 -13.35 -6.58
N PRO A 161 11.55 -13.39 -6.50
CA PRO A 161 12.27 -12.66 -5.47
C PRO A 161 11.95 -11.17 -5.53
N GLN A 162 11.51 -10.61 -4.42
CA GLN A 162 11.27 -9.17 -4.31
C GLN A 162 12.60 -8.42 -4.15
N GLN A 163 12.76 -7.34 -4.88
CA GLN A 163 13.90 -6.45 -4.67
C GLN A 163 13.66 -5.62 -3.40
N LEU A 164 14.50 -5.84 -2.39
CA LEU A 164 14.48 -5.11 -1.14
C LEU A 164 15.47 -3.95 -1.19
N ALA A 165 15.15 -2.85 -0.53
CA ALA A 165 16.04 -1.71 -0.37
C ALA A 165 15.88 -1.07 1.02
N ASP A 166 17.00 -0.66 1.60
CA ASP A 166 17.02 0.09 2.85
C ASP A 166 16.80 1.57 2.62
N VAL A 167 15.96 2.17 3.43
CA VAL A 167 15.71 3.61 3.47
C VAL A 167 16.82 4.29 4.27
N LYS A 168 17.73 4.99 3.62
CA LYS A 168 18.93 5.59 4.26
C LYS A 168 18.63 6.82 5.14
N LYS A 169 17.50 7.49 4.92
CA LYS A 169 17.06 8.66 5.69
C LYS A 169 15.53 8.73 5.69
N ASN A 170 14.95 9.39 6.69
CA ASN A 170 13.52 9.65 6.71
C ASN A 170 13.06 10.21 5.37
N SER A 171 12.11 9.53 4.75
CA SER A 171 11.66 9.81 3.40
C SER A 171 10.14 9.80 3.32
N ALA A 172 9.57 10.71 2.52
CA ALA A 172 8.14 10.76 2.29
C ALA A 172 7.75 9.83 1.12
N LEU A 173 6.85 8.89 1.38
CA LEU A 173 6.17 8.14 0.33
C LEU A 173 5.07 9.03 -0.27
N ARG A 174 5.10 9.23 -1.58
CA ARG A 174 4.23 10.18 -2.27
C ARG A 174 3.31 9.49 -3.26
N VAL A 175 2.19 10.13 -3.55
CA VAL A 175 1.19 9.67 -4.54
C VAL A 175 1.80 9.47 -5.93
N ARG A 176 2.74 10.35 -6.30
CA ARG A 176 3.44 10.30 -7.60
C ARG A 176 4.90 10.70 -7.40
N GLY A 177 5.75 10.32 -8.33
CA GLY A 177 7.11 10.83 -8.41
C GLY A 177 7.10 12.35 -8.58
N GLY A 178 7.70 13.07 -7.61
CA GLY A 178 7.77 14.53 -7.62
C GLY A 178 7.63 15.15 -6.24
N VAL A 179 8.48 16.12 -5.93
CA VAL A 179 8.53 16.80 -4.61
C VAL A 179 7.25 17.57 -4.27
N LYS A 180 6.43 17.91 -5.27
CA LYS A 180 5.16 18.63 -5.10
C LYS A 180 3.96 17.71 -4.90
N SER A 181 4.12 16.41 -5.12
CA SER A 181 3.05 15.45 -4.90
C SER A 181 2.74 15.32 -3.40
N ALA A 182 1.48 15.08 -3.08
CA ALA A 182 1.03 14.87 -1.71
C ALA A 182 1.70 13.63 -1.09
N VAL A 183 1.85 13.64 0.22
CA VAL A 183 2.49 12.58 1.01
C VAL A 183 1.42 11.57 1.43
N ILE A 184 1.66 10.28 1.20
CA ILE A 184 0.83 9.20 1.70
C ILE A 184 1.21 8.88 3.15
N THR A 185 2.51 8.68 3.38
CA THR A 185 3.06 8.37 4.70
C THR A 185 4.55 8.69 4.76
N GLU A 186 5.08 8.81 5.96
CA GLU A 186 6.52 8.93 6.19
C GLU A 186 7.13 7.54 6.41
N VAL A 187 8.27 7.30 5.76
CA VAL A 187 9.04 6.08 5.92
C VAL A 187 10.33 6.42 6.69
N PRO A 188 10.49 5.91 7.91
CA PRO A 188 11.68 6.17 8.71
C PRO A 188 12.97 5.66 8.04
N ALA A 189 14.10 6.26 8.42
CA ALA A 189 15.40 5.68 8.12
C ALA A 189 15.51 4.25 8.69
N ASP A 190 16.34 3.44 8.08
CA ASP A 190 16.57 2.02 8.44
C ASP A 190 15.34 1.12 8.30
N SER A 191 14.27 1.61 7.63
CA SER A 191 13.18 0.77 7.18
C SER A 191 13.56 0.05 5.90
N GLU A 192 13.06 -1.17 5.73
CA GLU A 192 13.15 -1.92 4.49
C GLU A 192 11.88 -1.70 3.64
N VAL A 193 12.04 -1.53 2.35
CA VAL A 193 10.95 -1.38 1.38
C VAL A 193 11.13 -2.34 0.21
N ILE A 194 10.02 -2.78 -0.36
CA ILE A 194 10.02 -3.56 -1.59
C ILE A 194 10.02 -2.58 -2.76
N VAL A 195 11.01 -2.70 -3.64
CA VAL A 195 11.12 -1.90 -4.86
C VAL A 195 10.39 -2.61 -5.98
N LEU A 196 9.33 -1.98 -6.49
CA LEU A 196 8.55 -2.50 -7.61
C LEU A 196 9.14 -2.05 -8.95
N GLU A 197 9.64 -0.82 -9.01
CA GLU A 197 10.19 -0.23 -10.21
C GLU A 197 11.19 0.86 -9.83
N GLN A 198 12.30 0.91 -10.53
CA GLN A 198 13.30 1.96 -10.37
C GLN A 198 13.30 2.87 -11.59
N LEU A 199 13.02 4.15 -11.35
CA LEU A 199 13.06 5.22 -12.34
C LEU A 199 14.32 6.08 -12.10
N GLU A 200 14.64 6.96 -13.03
CA GLU A 200 15.85 7.78 -12.98
C GLU A 200 16.01 8.56 -11.65
N ASN A 201 14.95 9.19 -11.17
CA ASN A 201 14.97 10.04 -9.97
C ASN A 201 14.02 9.59 -8.86
N TRP A 202 13.26 8.53 -9.08
CA TRP A 202 12.22 8.01 -8.19
C TRP A 202 12.18 6.51 -8.24
N SER A 203 11.72 5.90 -7.16
CA SER A 203 11.40 4.47 -7.15
C SER A 203 9.95 4.28 -6.74
N ARG A 204 9.24 3.38 -7.44
CA ARG A 204 7.94 2.89 -7.00
C ARG A 204 8.19 1.80 -5.96
N VAL A 205 7.67 1.99 -4.76
CA VAL A 205 7.94 1.10 -3.64
C VAL A 205 6.67 0.74 -2.89
N LEU A 206 6.67 -0.43 -2.27
CA LEU A 206 5.77 -0.80 -1.17
C LEU A 206 6.53 -0.67 0.15
N LYS A 207 5.84 -0.25 1.19
CA LYS A 207 6.40 -0.27 2.54
C LYS A 207 6.41 -1.72 3.02
N ALA A 208 7.59 -2.29 3.22
CA ALA A 208 7.74 -3.59 3.84
C ALA A 208 7.61 -3.47 5.36
N LYS A 209 7.16 -4.55 5.99
CA LYS A 209 7.18 -4.69 7.43
C LYS A 209 8.65 -4.85 7.86
N LYS A 210 9.09 -4.13 8.88
CA LYS A 210 10.39 -4.41 9.50
C LYS A 210 10.36 -5.84 10.01
N LEU A 211 11.09 -6.73 9.36
CA LEU A 211 11.30 -8.08 9.86
C LEU A 211 12.12 -7.95 11.16
N SER A 212 11.46 -8.02 12.30
CA SER A 212 12.15 -8.22 13.57
C SER A 212 12.64 -9.66 13.59
N TYR A 213 13.90 -9.88 13.23
CA TYR A 213 14.57 -11.11 13.58
C TYR A 213 14.73 -11.12 15.11
N HIS A 214 14.02 -12.04 15.76
CA HIS A 214 14.27 -12.46 17.13
C HIS A 214 15.14 -13.71 17.12
#